data_06bf1263951eb631abdb947b8676601f
#
_entry.id   06bf1263951eb631abdb947b8676601f
#
_cell.length_a   1.000
_cell.length_b   1.000
_cell.length_c   1.000
_cell.angle_alpha   90.00
_cell.angle_beta   90.00
_cell.angle_gamma   90.00
#
_symmetry.space_group_name_H-M   'P 1'
#
loop_
_entity.id
_entity.type
_entity.pdbx_description
1 polymer ?
#
loop_
_entity_poly.entity_id
_entity_poly.type
_entity_poly.pdbx_seq_one_letter_code
_entity_poly.pdbx_strand_id
1 'polypeptide(L)'
;EKAVGESLYDELKDIVSKEDKILIPRAKNAREFLVKKLNEISNVTEVVTYESVMDDSKKEEAINALEEGNLDYITFASSSTVTNFINLIGEENKDKLSNTKIISIGRITTKTILDNNLEVYKQAENASIESMIEAMSE
;
A
#
# COMPACT_ATOMS: atom_id res chain seq x y z
N GLU A 1 13.49 -2.47 10.11
CA GLU A 1 13.57 -1.32 9.20
C GLU A 1 12.55 -0.28 9.63
N LYS A 2 12.97 0.99 9.74
CA LYS A 2 12.06 2.11 10.01
C LYS A 2 11.25 2.41 8.75
N ALA A 3 10.01 2.87 8.92
CA ALA A 3 9.23 3.36 7.79
C ALA A 3 9.89 4.62 7.19
N VAL A 4 9.65 4.88 5.91
CA VAL A 4 10.32 5.96 5.14
C VAL A 4 10.17 7.33 5.81
N GLY A 5 8.99 7.64 6.37
CA GLY A 5 8.75 8.93 7.05
C GLY A 5 9.56 9.10 8.34
N GLU A 6 9.71 8.03 9.11
CA GLU A 6 10.51 8.01 10.33
C GLU A 6 12.00 8.14 10.04
N SER A 7 12.49 7.44 8.99
CA SER A 7 13.88 7.55 8.56
C SER A 7 14.20 8.96 8.05
N LEU A 8 13.30 9.53 7.25
CA LEU A 8 13.47 10.90 6.74
C LEU A 8 13.49 11.93 7.87
N TYR A 9 12.63 11.78 8.88
CA TYR A 9 12.67 12.65 10.06
C TYR A 9 13.99 12.54 10.82
N ASP A 10 14.51 11.32 11.01
CA ASP A 10 15.78 11.10 11.70
C ASP A 10 16.96 11.77 10.98
N GLU A 11 16.95 11.81 9.64
CA GLU A 11 17.97 12.52 8.86
C GLU A 11 17.83 14.04 8.94
N LEU A 12 16.59 14.55 8.99
CA LEU A 12 16.32 15.98 8.93
C LEU A 12 16.43 16.68 10.29
N LYS A 13 16.10 16.00 11.40
CA LYS A 13 15.98 16.63 12.74
C LYS A 13 17.25 17.35 13.24
N ASP A 14 18.43 16.92 12.76
CA ASP A 14 19.73 17.46 13.19
C ASP A 14 20.24 18.56 12.23
N ILE A 15 19.57 18.77 11.09
CA ILE A 15 19.99 19.75 10.07
C ILE A 15 18.99 20.88 9.86
N VAL A 16 17.74 20.75 10.34
CA VAL A 16 16.72 21.80 10.24
C VAL A 16 16.54 22.54 11.56
N SER A 17 16.14 23.81 11.49
CA SER A 17 15.95 24.71 12.61
C SER A 17 14.58 25.40 12.55
N LYS A 18 14.25 26.16 13.62
CA LYS A 18 13.02 26.96 13.69
C LYS A 18 12.90 28.05 12.62
N GLU A 19 14.01 28.45 11.99
CA GLU A 19 14.04 29.48 10.96
C GLU A 19 13.79 28.91 9.56
N ASP A 20 13.94 27.58 9.41
CA ASP A 20 13.77 26.91 8.12
C ASP A 20 12.32 26.77 7.75
N LYS A 21 12.04 26.98 6.46
CA LYS A 21 10.71 26.85 5.86
C LYS A 21 10.70 25.61 4.97
N ILE A 22 9.91 24.61 5.35
CA ILE A 22 9.81 23.34 4.64
C ILE A 22 8.47 23.25 3.93
N LEU A 23 8.48 22.99 2.62
CA LEU A 23 7.28 22.68 1.84
C LEU A 23 7.18 21.17 1.66
N ILE A 24 6.04 20.60 2.05
CA ILE A 24 5.75 19.18 1.89
C ILE A 24 4.57 18.99 0.94
N PRO A 25 4.81 18.72 -0.35
CA PRO A 25 3.76 18.25 -1.27
C PRO A 25 3.39 16.80 -0.87
N ARG A 26 2.10 16.53 -0.71
CA ARG A 26 1.65 15.20 -0.26
C ARG A 26 0.29 14.82 -0.83
N ALA A 27 0.00 13.53 -0.80
CA ALA A 27 -1.35 13.04 -1.03
C ALA A 27 -2.28 13.47 0.12
N LYS A 28 -3.57 13.68 -0.17
CA LYS A 28 -4.59 14.06 0.82
C LYS A 28 -4.62 13.09 2.02
N ASN A 29 -4.52 11.80 1.77
CA ASN A 29 -4.59 10.73 2.78
C ASN A 29 -3.21 10.22 3.23
N ALA A 30 -2.12 10.98 2.99
CA ALA A 30 -0.79 10.58 3.47
C ALA A 30 -0.69 10.63 5.00
N ARG A 31 0.21 9.83 5.58
CA ARG A 31 0.47 9.81 7.02
C ARG A 31 0.97 11.18 7.50
N GLU A 32 0.44 11.66 8.62
CA GLU A 32 0.77 12.98 9.16
C GLU A 32 2.07 13.00 9.99
N PHE A 33 2.68 11.85 10.23
CA PHE A 33 3.84 11.70 11.11
C PHE A 33 4.95 12.72 10.81
N LEU A 34 5.41 12.77 9.55
CA LEU A 34 6.52 13.62 9.14
C LEU A 34 6.18 15.11 9.31
N VAL A 35 4.98 15.51 8.89
CA VAL A 35 4.51 16.91 9.02
C VAL A 35 4.46 17.32 10.49
N LYS A 36 3.85 16.50 11.37
CA LYS A 36 3.76 16.78 12.80
C LYS A 36 5.13 16.90 13.44
N LYS A 37 6.02 15.97 13.13
CA LYS A 37 7.38 15.97 13.72
C LYS A 37 8.24 17.13 13.25
N LEU A 38 8.19 17.47 11.98
CA LEU A 38 8.95 18.61 11.46
C LEU A 38 8.38 19.95 11.95
N ASN A 39 7.07 20.08 12.16
CA ASN A 39 6.46 21.28 12.75
C ASN A 39 6.92 21.56 14.20
N GLU A 40 7.39 20.54 14.93
CA GLU A 40 7.96 20.73 16.27
C GLU A 40 9.30 21.50 16.23
N ILE A 41 10.04 21.42 15.11
CA ILE A 41 11.42 21.91 14.98
C ILE A 41 11.65 22.91 13.84
N SER A 42 10.66 23.15 12.97
CA SER A 42 10.76 24.05 11.81
C SER A 42 9.41 24.64 11.45
N ASN A 43 9.35 25.46 10.38
CA ASN A 43 8.10 26.00 9.82
C ASN A 43 7.67 25.15 8.62
N VAL A 44 6.68 24.27 8.79
CA VAL A 44 6.21 23.41 7.73
C VAL A 44 4.94 23.97 7.06
N THR A 45 4.97 24.00 5.73
CA THR A 45 3.80 24.24 4.89
C THR A 45 3.48 22.96 4.13
N GLU A 46 2.30 22.40 4.32
CA GLU A 46 1.85 21.25 3.51
C GLU A 46 0.95 21.71 2.36
N VAL A 47 1.11 21.04 1.23
CA VAL A 47 0.27 21.23 0.05
C VAL A 47 -0.25 19.89 -0.41
N VAL A 48 -1.55 19.71 -0.38
CA VAL A 48 -2.22 18.55 -0.99
C VAL A 48 -2.12 18.68 -2.51
N THR A 49 -1.39 17.79 -3.15
CA THR A 49 -1.12 17.83 -4.60
C THR A 49 -1.93 16.80 -5.38
N TYR A 50 -2.39 15.72 -4.72
CA TYR A 50 -3.22 14.70 -5.34
C TYR A 50 -4.04 13.93 -4.30
N GLU A 51 -5.08 13.29 -4.78
CA GLU A 51 -5.93 12.37 -4.02
C GLU A 51 -6.07 11.07 -4.80
N SER A 52 -5.93 9.92 -4.12
CA SER A 52 -6.27 8.63 -4.71
C SER A 52 -7.77 8.42 -4.54
N VAL A 53 -8.46 8.25 -5.65
CA VAL A 53 -9.89 7.90 -5.68
C VAL A 53 -10.04 6.47 -6.19
N MET A 54 -11.03 5.76 -5.65
CA MET A 54 -11.38 4.43 -6.16
C MET A 54 -12.09 4.59 -7.50
N ASP A 55 -11.66 3.83 -8.50
CA ASP A 55 -12.32 3.73 -9.80
C ASP A 55 -13.17 2.45 -9.83
N ASP A 56 -14.49 2.60 -9.72
CA ASP A 56 -15.43 1.48 -9.71
C ASP A 56 -15.75 0.98 -11.12
N SER A 57 -15.24 1.60 -12.17
CA SER A 57 -15.54 1.26 -13.57
C SER A 57 -15.17 -0.19 -13.92
N LYS A 58 -14.26 -0.82 -13.17
CA LYS A 58 -13.78 -2.18 -13.35
C LYS A 58 -14.32 -3.19 -12.33
N LYS A 59 -15.28 -2.78 -11.52
CA LYS A 59 -15.84 -3.65 -10.46
C LYS A 59 -16.44 -4.93 -11.03
N GLU A 60 -17.32 -4.81 -12.03
CA GLU A 60 -17.96 -5.97 -12.65
C GLU A 60 -16.95 -6.90 -13.32
N GLU A 61 -15.94 -6.33 -14.01
CA GLU A 61 -14.87 -7.10 -14.64
C GLU A 61 -14.07 -7.90 -13.59
N ALA A 62 -13.74 -7.27 -12.46
CA ALA A 62 -13.02 -7.94 -11.38
C ALA A 62 -13.86 -9.06 -10.73
N ILE A 63 -15.16 -8.83 -10.49
CA ILE A 63 -16.05 -9.84 -9.92
C ILE A 63 -16.24 -11.01 -10.90
N ASN A 64 -16.45 -10.73 -12.18
CA ASN A 64 -16.60 -11.78 -13.20
C ASN A 64 -15.35 -12.65 -13.30
N ALA A 65 -14.16 -12.05 -13.29
CA ALA A 65 -12.90 -12.79 -13.29
C ALA A 65 -12.75 -13.74 -12.08
N LEU A 66 -13.25 -13.31 -10.90
CA LEU A 66 -13.29 -14.18 -9.73
C LEU A 66 -14.34 -15.29 -9.85
N GLU A 67 -15.49 -14.99 -10.45
CA GLU A 67 -16.60 -15.95 -10.62
C GLU A 67 -16.27 -17.04 -11.64
N GLU A 68 -15.55 -16.73 -12.70
CA GLU A 68 -15.08 -17.69 -13.69
C GLU A 68 -14.13 -18.74 -13.08
N GLY A 69 -13.52 -18.46 -11.91
CA GLY A 69 -12.69 -19.40 -11.16
C GLY A 69 -11.38 -19.80 -11.86
N ASN A 70 -10.97 -19.04 -12.88
CA ASN A 70 -9.80 -19.32 -13.71
C ASN A 70 -8.56 -18.53 -13.28
N LEU A 71 -8.57 -17.93 -12.08
CA LEU A 71 -7.44 -17.16 -11.55
C LEU A 71 -6.54 -18.05 -10.69
N ASP A 72 -5.38 -18.39 -11.21
CA ASP A 72 -4.36 -19.12 -10.46
C ASP A 72 -3.68 -18.21 -9.41
N TYR A 73 -3.39 -16.97 -9.80
CA TYR A 73 -2.67 -16.01 -8.97
C TYR A 73 -3.31 -14.62 -8.97
N ILE A 74 -3.21 -13.94 -7.83
CA ILE A 74 -3.40 -12.50 -7.69
C ILE A 74 -2.18 -11.87 -7.03
N THR A 75 -1.73 -10.72 -7.52
CA THR A 75 -0.54 -10.04 -7.01
C THR A 75 -0.88 -8.69 -6.40
N PHE A 76 -0.33 -8.41 -5.24
CA PHE A 76 -0.48 -7.11 -4.58
C PHE A 76 0.86 -6.42 -4.40
N ALA A 77 1.08 -5.34 -5.15
CA ALA A 77 2.29 -4.52 -5.11
C ALA A 77 2.27 -3.41 -4.04
N SER A 78 1.19 -3.26 -3.29
CA SER A 78 1.10 -2.32 -2.16
C SER A 78 -0.05 -2.69 -1.22
N SER A 79 0.03 -2.22 0.04
CA SER A 79 -1.07 -2.37 1.01
C SER A 79 -2.34 -1.63 0.59
N SER A 80 -2.21 -0.47 -0.05
CA SER A 80 -3.36 0.29 -0.55
C SER A 80 -4.09 -0.45 -1.67
N THR A 81 -3.37 -1.17 -2.52
CA THR A 81 -4.00 -2.01 -3.57
C THR A 81 -4.84 -3.13 -2.96
N VAL A 82 -4.37 -3.76 -1.87
CA VAL A 82 -5.17 -4.77 -1.15
C VAL A 82 -6.46 -4.15 -0.64
N THR A 83 -6.37 -3.06 0.11
CA THR A 83 -7.54 -2.38 0.70
C THR A 83 -8.53 -1.94 -0.39
N ASN A 84 -8.02 -1.32 -1.46
CA ASN A 84 -8.87 -0.84 -2.55
C ASN A 84 -9.53 -2.01 -3.31
N PHE A 85 -8.81 -3.11 -3.52
CA PHE A 85 -9.36 -4.30 -4.18
C PHE A 85 -10.49 -4.93 -3.35
N ILE A 86 -10.31 -5.09 -2.03
CA ILE A 86 -11.35 -5.62 -1.15
C ILE A 86 -12.57 -4.69 -1.14
N ASN A 87 -12.36 -3.38 -1.05
CA ASN A 87 -13.47 -2.41 -1.14
C ASN A 87 -14.18 -2.46 -2.49
N LEU A 88 -13.45 -2.71 -3.58
CA LEU A 88 -14.01 -2.81 -4.93
C LEU A 88 -14.91 -4.04 -5.07
N ILE A 89 -14.42 -5.23 -4.69
CA ILE A 89 -15.18 -6.47 -4.85
C ILE A 89 -16.27 -6.64 -3.78
N GLY A 90 -16.11 -6.02 -2.60
CA GLY A 90 -16.96 -6.18 -1.43
C GLY A 90 -16.60 -7.40 -0.58
N GLU A 91 -16.93 -7.32 0.72
CA GLU A 91 -16.65 -8.39 1.69
C GLU A 91 -17.30 -9.73 1.30
N GLU A 92 -18.47 -9.66 0.70
CA GLU A 92 -19.26 -10.80 0.24
C GLU A 92 -18.60 -11.64 -0.87
N ASN A 93 -17.63 -11.07 -1.59
CA ASN A 93 -16.93 -11.77 -2.65
C ASN A 93 -15.54 -12.28 -2.27
N LYS A 94 -15.11 -12.08 -1.02
CA LYS A 94 -13.79 -12.55 -0.55
C LYS A 94 -13.62 -14.07 -0.65
N ASP A 95 -14.68 -14.83 -0.38
CA ASP A 95 -14.64 -16.29 -0.43
C ASP A 95 -14.28 -16.82 -1.84
N LYS A 96 -14.51 -16.02 -2.89
CA LYS A 96 -14.13 -16.36 -4.28
C LYS A 96 -12.63 -16.39 -4.49
N LEU A 97 -11.84 -15.80 -3.56
CA LEU A 97 -10.37 -15.83 -3.57
C LEU A 97 -9.78 -17.11 -2.96
N SER A 98 -10.59 -17.98 -2.38
CA SER A 98 -10.13 -19.18 -1.64
C SER A 98 -9.27 -20.14 -2.46
N ASN A 99 -9.45 -20.19 -3.77
CA ASN A 99 -8.67 -21.03 -4.68
C ASN A 99 -7.57 -20.27 -5.44
N THR A 100 -7.42 -18.97 -5.19
CA THR A 100 -6.45 -18.11 -5.86
C THR A 100 -5.24 -17.90 -4.98
N LYS A 101 -4.04 -18.18 -5.49
CA LYS A 101 -2.78 -17.96 -4.77
C LYS A 101 -2.45 -16.46 -4.70
N ILE A 102 -2.34 -15.91 -3.50
CA ILE A 102 -2.06 -14.49 -3.30
C ILE A 102 -0.57 -14.27 -3.10
N ILE A 103 0.03 -13.45 -3.99
CA ILE A 103 1.44 -13.04 -3.91
C ILE A 103 1.51 -11.59 -3.42
N SER A 104 2.34 -11.34 -2.42
CA SER A 104 2.59 -10.00 -1.89
C SER A 104 4.01 -9.51 -2.19
N ILE A 105 4.16 -8.22 -2.44
CA ILE A 105 5.46 -7.60 -2.72
C ILE A 105 6.36 -7.50 -1.47
N GLY A 106 5.78 -7.55 -0.27
CA GLY A 106 6.57 -7.40 0.96
C GLY A 106 5.73 -7.31 2.23
N ARG A 107 6.40 -7.22 3.38
CA ARG A 107 5.83 -7.38 4.73
C ARG A 107 4.59 -6.53 5.03
N ILE A 108 4.57 -5.26 4.62
CA ILE A 108 3.45 -4.35 4.92
C ILE A 108 2.22 -4.81 4.13
N THR A 109 2.41 -5.19 2.87
CA THR A 109 1.34 -5.73 2.02
C THR A 109 0.85 -7.08 2.53
N THR A 110 1.77 -7.98 2.90
CA THR A 110 1.45 -9.28 3.55
C THR A 110 0.58 -9.05 4.78
N LYS A 111 1.01 -8.15 5.67
CA LYS A 111 0.23 -7.83 6.88
C LYS A 111 -1.18 -7.35 6.54
N THR A 112 -1.33 -6.47 5.54
CA THR A 112 -2.64 -5.96 5.14
C THR A 112 -3.54 -7.06 4.56
N ILE A 113 -2.99 -8.03 3.81
CA ILE A 113 -3.73 -9.20 3.31
C ILE A 113 -4.25 -10.03 4.49
N LEU A 114 -3.38 -10.35 5.45
CA LEU A 114 -3.74 -11.13 6.64
C LEU A 114 -4.76 -10.39 7.53
N ASP A 115 -4.61 -9.09 7.72
CA ASP A 115 -5.54 -8.24 8.49
C ASP A 115 -6.95 -8.21 7.84
N ASN A 116 -7.05 -8.52 6.55
CA ASN A 116 -8.32 -8.69 5.82
C ASN A 116 -8.83 -10.14 5.78
N ASN A 117 -8.27 -11.04 6.60
CA ASN A 117 -8.61 -12.46 6.69
C ASN A 117 -8.42 -13.23 5.36
N LEU A 118 -7.42 -12.84 4.56
CA LEU A 118 -6.99 -13.55 3.37
C LEU A 118 -5.66 -14.28 3.64
N GLU A 119 -5.46 -15.41 2.97
CA GLU A 119 -4.22 -16.16 3.06
C GLU A 119 -3.19 -15.67 2.03
N VAL A 120 -1.92 -15.56 2.44
CA VAL A 120 -0.82 -15.24 1.54
C VAL A 120 -0.15 -16.54 1.13
N TYR A 121 -0.15 -16.84 -0.18
CA TYR A 121 0.56 -18.00 -0.71
C TYR A 121 2.08 -17.79 -0.58
N LYS A 122 2.58 -16.64 -1.07
CA LYS A 122 4.00 -16.31 -0.96
C LYS A 122 4.24 -14.79 -0.92
N GLN A 123 5.26 -14.38 -0.17
CA GLN A 123 5.78 -13.02 -0.18
C GLN A 123 7.06 -13.00 -1.02
N ALA A 124 7.20 -12.00 -1.89
CA ALA A 124 8.43 -11.77 -2.64
C ALA A 124 9.63 -11.53 -1.69
N GLU A 125 10.79 -12.06 -2.02
CA GLU A 125 12.01 -11.88 -1.22
C GLU A 125 12.48 -10.43 -1.21
N ASN A 126 12.41 -9.78 -2.39
CA ASN A 126 12.71 -8.38 -2.56
C ASN A 126 11.45 -7.62 -3.01
N ALA A 127 11.37 -6.33 -2.64
CA ALA A 127 10.24 -5.49 -3.03
C ALA A 127 10.34 -5.05 -4.50
N SER A 128 10.24 -6.01 -5.43
CA SER A 128 10.28 -5.78 -6.88
C SER A 128 9.27 -6.67 -7.60
N ILE A 129 8.92 -6.28 -8.82
CA ILE A 129 8.00 -7.05 -9.68
C ILE A 129 8.65 -8.37 -10.10
N GLU A 130 9.94 -8.35 -10.40
CA GLU A 130 10.72 -9.53 -10.77
C GLU A 130 10.64 -10.59 -9.66
N SER A 131 10.85 -10.18 -8.40
CA SER A 131 10.78 -11.10 -7.27
C SER A 131 9.36 -11.63 -7.00
N MET A 132 8.33 -10.86 -7.36
CA MET A 132 6.94 -11.36 -7.32
C MET A 132 6.69 -12.43 -8.39
N ILE A 133 7.27 -12.29 -9.58
CA ILE A 133 7.18 -13.28 -10.66
C ILE A 133 7.93 -14.57 -10.26
N GLU A 134 9.12 -14.44 -9.67
CA GLU A 134 9.87 -15.58 -9.14
C GLU A 134 9.05 -16.35 -8.09
N ALA A 135 8.37 -15.62 -7.19
CA ALA A 135 7.51 -16.22 -6.18
C ALA A 135 6.31 -17.00 -6.74
N MET A 136 5.88 -16.75 -7.99
CA MET A 136 4.86 -17.54 -8.68
C MET A 136 5.40 -18.85 -9.24
N SER A 137 6.71 -18.91 -9.52
CA SER A 137 7.33 -20.04 -10.24
C SER A 137 7.77 -21.18 -9.32
N GLU A 138 7.77 -20.94 -8.02
CA GLU A 138 8.15 -21.90 -6.97
C GLU A 138 6.90 -22.51 -6.28
#